data_18eacdbde44305afcd13015502bc210a
#
_entry.id   18eacdbde44305afcd13015502bc210a
#
_cell.length_a   1.000
_cell.length_b   1.000
_cell.length_c   1.000
_cell.angle_alpha   90.00
_cell.angle_beta   90.00
_cell.angle_gamma   90.00
#
_symmetry.space_group_name_H-M   'P 1'
#
loop_
_entity.id
_entity.type
_entity.pdbx_description
1 polymer ?
#
loop_
_entity_poly.entity_id
_entity_poly.type
_entity_poly.pdbx_seq_one_letter_code
_entity_poly.pdbx_strand_id
1 'polypeptide(L)'
;MDNGINSKNIITISVYPSGEGFGCTLVEPTKIPLTADYSVALTIAHGMVKMALERPDIIFDEGVESLSNPIDSDTVVSIDDMVKMKKDRLH
;
A
#
# COMPACT_ATOMS: atom_id res chain seq x y z
N MET A 1 15.55 14.39 13.31
CA MET A 1 16.28 14.64 12.05
C MET A 1 15.61 13.92 10.90
N ASP A 2 15.39 14.63 9.85
CA ASP A 2 14.71 14.11 8.70
C ASP A 2 15.71 13.43 7.76
N ASN A 3 15.52 12.15 7.51
CA ASN A 3 16.43 11.36 6.65
C ASN A 3 15.93 11.32 5.19
N GLY A 4 15.30 12.39 4.75
CA GLY A 4 14.71 12.41 3.41
C GLY A 4 13.28 11.92 3.37
N ILE A 5 12.80 11.39 4.49
CA ILE A 5 11.41 10.95 4.61
C ILE A 5 10.64 12.03 5.36
N ASN A 6 9.61 12.56 4.72
CA ASN A 6 8.76 13.56 5.36
C ASN A 6 7.57 12.85 6.00
N SER A 7 7.62 12.71 7.32
CA SER A 7 6.58 11.99 8.05
C SER A 7 5.21 12.63 7.90
N LYS A 8 5.15 13.91 7.53
CA LYS A 8 3.87 14.59 7.31
C LYS A 8 3.16 14.11 6.06
N ASN A 9 3.90 13.49 5.14
CA ASN A 9 3.35 13.01 3.89
C ASN A 9 3.16 11.50 3.86
N ILE A 10 3.36 10.84 5.00
CA ILE A 10 3.24 9.40 5.07
C ILE A 10 1.80 9.00 5.30
N ILE A 11 1.33 8.07 4.49
CA ILE A 11 0.02 7.46 4.66
C ILE A 11 0.23 6.15 5.41
N THR A 12 -0.50 5.96 6.49
CA THR A 12 -0.31 4.78 7.35
C THR A 12 -1.51 3.85 7.26
N ILE A 13 -1.24 2.59 7.02
CA ILE A 13 -2.26 1.55 7.06
C ILE A 13 -1.95 0.68 8.27
N SER A 14 -2.92 0.55 9.17
CA SER A 14 -2.77 -0.27 10.37
C SER A 14 -3.63 -1.52 10.23
N VAL A 15 -3.01 -2.68 10.43
CA VAL A 15 -3.71 -3.96 10.42
C VAL A 15 -3.60 -4.54 11.81
N TYR A 16 -4.71 -4.96 12.39
CA TYR A 16 -4.73 -5.44 13.76
C TYR A 16 -5.64 -6.66 13.90
N PRO A 17 -5.32 -7.55 14.85
CA PRO A 17 -6.20 -8.69 15.10
C PRO A 17 -7.50 -8.24 15.76
N SER A 18 -8.59 -8.87 15.38
CA SER A 18 -9.91 -8.54 15.92
C SER A 18 -10.76 -9.80 15.94
N GLY A 19 -11.01 -10.33 17.12
CA GLY A 19 -11.77 -11.57 17.23
C GLY A 19 -11.11 -12.71 16.47
N GLU A 20 -11.83 -13.27 15.52
CA GLU A 20 -11.28 -14.34 14.67
C GLU A 20 -10.84 -13.84 13.31
N GLY A 21 -10.73 -12.53 13.16
CA GLY A 21 -10.35 -11.92 11.90
C GLY A 21 -9.37 -10.78 12.12
N PHE A 22 -9.48 -9.77 11.29
CA PHE A 22 -8.61 -8.63 11.37
C PHE A 22 -9.37 -7.35 11.05
N GLY A 23 -8.82 -6.23 11.52
CA GLY A 23 -9.31 -4.91 11.16
C GLY A 23 -8.23 -4.14 10.44
N CYS A 24 -8.64 -3.12 9.71
CA CYS A 24 -7.73 -2.34 8.91
C CYS A 24 -8.16 -0.88 8.94
N THR A 25 -7.22 0.03 9.23
CA THR A 25 -7.50 1.46 9.22
C THR A 25 -6.48 2.20 8.38
N LEU A 26 -6.92 3.31 7.80
CA LEU A 26 -6.10 4.17 6.97
C LEU A 26 -6.00 5.54 7.63
N VAL A 27 -4.78 6.02 7.83
CA VAL A 27 -4.55 7.34 8.40
C VAL A 27 -3.81 8.19 7.40
N GLU A 28 -4.41 9.32 7.03
CA GLU A 28 -3.83 10.27 6.10
C GLU A 28 -3.24 11.45 6.87
N PRO A 29 -2.26 12.15 6.31
CA PRO A 29 -1.73 13.34 6.96
C PRO A 29 -2.77 14.46 7.01
N THR A 30 -2.61 15.36 8.00
CA THR A 30 -3.54 16.46 8.17
C THR A 30 -3.52 17.44 7.00
N LYS A 31 -2.36 17.61 6.38
CA LYS A 31 -2.22 18.43 5.20
C LYS A 31 -1.90 17.53 4.03
N ILE A 32 -2.70 17.64 2.98
CA ILE A 32 -2.54 16.81 1.80
C ILE A 32 -1.73 17.58 0.76
N PRO A 33 -0.49 17.17 0.48
CA PRO A 33 0.30 17.84 -0.56
C PRO A 33 -0.27 17.54 -1.94
N LEU A 34 -0.26 18.53 -2.82
CA LEU A 34 -0.78 18.38 -4.17
C LEU A 34 0.35 18.00 -5.11
N THR A 35 0.90 16.80 -4.94
CA THR A 35 1.98 16.30 -5.77
C THR A 35 1.53 14.99 -6.43
N ALA A 36 2.13 14.70 -7.58
CA ALA A 36 1.77 13.49 -8.32
C ALA A 36 2.12 12.24 -7.54
N ASP A 37 3.28 12.24 -6.91
CA ASP A 37 3.73 11.07 -6.14
C ASP A 37 2.83 10.82 -4.92
N TYR A 38 2.37 11.88 -4.26
CA TYR A 38 1.45 11.69 -3.14
C TYR A 38 0.12 11.14 -3.61
N SER A 39 -0.38 11.63 -4.76
CA SER A 39 -1.64 11.14 -5.31
C SER A 39 -1.56 9.65 -5.65
N VAL A 40 -0.42 9.22 -6.20
CA VAL A 40 -0.22 7.80 -6.49
C VAL A 40 -0.17 7.00 -5.20
N ALA A 41 0.57 7.48 -4.21
CA ALA A 41 0.67 6.77 -2.93
C ALA A 41 -0.70 6.65 -2.26
N LEU A 42 -1.48 7.72 -2.30
CA LEU A 42 -2.83 7.72 -1.72
C LEU A 42 -3.73 6.71 -2.43
N THR A 43 -3.67 6.69 -3.75
CA THR A 43 -4.46 5.75 -4.55
C THR A 43 -4.08 4.30 -4.22
N ILE A 44 -2.78 4.03 -4.12
CA ILE A 44 -2.31 2.69 -3.76
C ILE A 44 -2.80 2.30 -2.36
N ALA A 45 -2.72 3.23 -1.41
CA ALA A 45 -3.15 2.95 -0.04
C ALA A 45 -4.64 2.60 0.01
N HIS A 46 -5.45 3.37 -0.70
CA HIS A 46 -6.89 3.08 -0.77
C HIS A 46 -7.16 1.73 -1.44
N GLY A 47 -6.40 1.42 -2.50
CA GLY A 47 -6.53 0.14 -3.17
C GLY A 47 -6.16 -1.02 -2.26
N MET A 48 -5.11 -0.86 -1.47
CA MET A 48 -4.70 -1.90 -0.53
C MET A 48 -5.78 -2.16 0.52
N VAL A 49 -6.35 -1.11 1.10
CA VAL A 49 -7.40 -1.27 2.09
C VAL A 49 -8.64 -1.89 1.47
N LYS A 50 -9.01 -1.44 0.28
CA LYS A 50 -10.18 -2.00 -0.41
C LYS A 50 -10.01 -3.48 -0.68
N MET A 51 -8.84 -3.87 -1.19
CA MET A 51 -8.56 -5.29 -1.47
C MET A 51 -8.58 -6.11 -0.19
N ALA A 52 -8.01 -5.57 0.89
CA ALA A 52 -7.96 -6.28 2.16
C ALA A 52 -9.36 -6.52 2.72
N LEU A 53 -10.29 -5.59 2.51
CA LEU A 53 -11.62 -5.70 3.06
C LEU A 53 -12.60 -6.44 2.14
N GLU A 54 -12.42 -6.33 0.83
CA GLU A 54 -13.34 -6.96 -0.13
C GLU A 54 -12.84 -8.28 -0.67
N ARG A 55 -11.54 -8.46 -0.76
CA ARG A 55 -10.95 -9.70 -1.26
C ARG A 55 -9.85 -10.16 -0.31
N PRO A 56 -10.21 -10.40 0.96
CA PRO A 56 -9.20 -10.85 1.94
C PRO A 56 -8.58 -12.19 1.58
N ASP A 57 -9.28 -13.01 0.82
CA ASP A 57 -8.74 -14.30 0.38
C ASP A 57 -7.48 -14.13 -0.47
N ILE A 58 -7.52 -13.18 -1.42
CA ILE A 58 -6.38 -12.92 -2.29
C ILE A 58 -5.23 -12.34 -1.47
N ILE A 59 -5.52 -11.37 -0.61
CA ILE A 59 -4.51 -10.72 0.22
C ILE A 59 -3.86 -11.74 1.15
N PHE A 60 -4.66 -12.64 1.72
CA PHE A 60 -4.15 -13.67 2.62
C PHE A 60 -3.18 -14.59 1.89
N ASP A 61 -3.54 -15.04 0.68
CA ASP A 61 -2.70 -15.93 -0.09
C ASP A 61 -1.36 -15.28 -0.43
N GLU A 62 -1.38 -14.00 -0.81
CA GLU A 62 -0.15 -13.27 -1.10
C GLU A 62 0.68 -13.09 0.15
N GLY A 63 0.03 -12.90 1.30
CA GLY A 63 0.73 -12.79 2.57
C GLY A 63 1.42 -14.09 2.96
N VAL A 64 0.76 -15.21 2.76
CA VAL A 64 1.36 -16.51 3.04
C VAL A 64 2.62 -16.70 2.18
N GLU A 65 2.54 -16.35 0.90
CA GLU A 65 3.70 -16.43 0.01
C GLU A 65 4.83 -15.53 0.49
N SER A 66 4.50 -14.33 0.91
CA SER A 66 5.49 -13.37 1.38
C SER A 66 6.20 -13.85 2.66
N LEU A 67 5.47 -14.51 3.54
CA LEU A 67 6.07 -15.04 4.76
C LEU A 67 7.06 -16.17 4.44
N SER A 68 6.81 -16.90 3.38
CA SER A 68 7.71 -17.98 2.93
C SER A 68 8.87 -17.44 2.09
N ASN A 69 8.61 -16.40 1.29
CA ASN A 69 9.61 -15.78 0.42
C ASN A 69 9.56 -14.28 0.63
N PRO A 70 10.21 -13.76 1.70
CA PRO A 70 10.11 -12.35 2.04
C PRO A 70 10.59 -11.44 0.91
N ILE A 71 9.87 -10.35 0.73
CA ILE A 71 10.25 -9.32 -0.24
C ILE A 71 11.04 -8.22 0.47
N ASP A 72 11.74 -7.43 -0.33
CA ASP A 72 12.45 -6.26 0.20
C ASP A 72 11.44 -5.14 0.40
N SER A 73 11.14 -4.85 1.66
CA SER A 73 10.12 -3.84 1.98
C SER A 73 10.59 -2.41 1.72
N ASP A 74 11.89 -2.23 1.45
CA ASP A 74 12.42 -0.90 1.15
C ASP A 74 12.40 -0.57 -0.33
N THR A 75 11.87 -1.48 -1.15
CA THR A 75 11.80 -1.28 -2.59
C THR A 75 10.79 -0.19 -2.93
N VAL A 76 11.22 0.74 -3.79
CA VAL A 76 10.34 1.79 -4.29
C VAL A 76 9.89 1.45 -5.70
N VAL A 77 8.59 1.50 -5.94
CA VAL A 77 8.03 1.25 -7.27
C VAL A 77 7.79 2.59 -7.95
N SER A 78 8.36 2.79 -9.12
CA SER A 78 8.21 4.04 -9.84
C SER A 78 6.86 4.08 -10.58
N ILE A 79 6.41 5.30 -10.88
CA ILE A 79 5.18 5.48 -11.64
C ILE A 79 5.32 4.86 -13.02
N ASP A 80 6.50 5.01 -13.64
CA ASP A 80 6.75 4.43 -14.96
C ASP A 80 6.62 2.91 -14.96
N ASP A 81 7.14 2.27 -13.91
CA ASP A 81 7.03 0.82 -13.78
C ASP A 81 5.58 0.38 -13.65
N MET A 82 4.79 1.14 -12.90
CA MET A 82 3.37 0.84 -12.73
C MET A 82 2.62 0.94 -14.05
N VAL A 83 2.93 1.96 -14.85
CA VAL A 83 2.30 2.16 -16.16
C VAL A 83 2.63 0.99 -17.07
N LYS A 84 3.89 0.54 -17.07
CA LYS A 84 4.30 -0.61 -17.88
C LYS A 84 3.57 -1.86 -17.48
N MET A 85 3.45 -2.12 -16.19
CA MET A 85 2.73 -3.29 -15.70
C MET A 85 1.27 -3.28 -16.14
N LYS A 86 0.64 -2.11 -16.06
CA LYS A 86 -0.75 -1.98 -16.45
C LYS A 86 -0.94 -2.23 -17.94
N LYS A 87 -0.03 -1.72 -18.78
CA LYS A 87 -0.07 -1.96 -20.22
C LYS A 87 0.06 -3.44 -20.53
N ASP A 88 0.97 -4.12 -19.85
CA ASP A 88 1.18 -5.56 -20.08
C ASP A 88 -0.07 -6.35 -19.73
N ARG A 89 -0.80 -5.93 -18.72
CA ARG A 89 -2.00 -6.64 -18.29
C ARG A 89 -3.22 -6.39 -19.19
N LEU A 90 -3.17 -5.37 -20.02
CA LEU A 90 -4.26 -5.03 -20.90
C LEU A 90 -4.22 -5.81 -22.21
N HIS A 91 -3.24 -6.63 -22.42
CA HIS A 91 -3.13 -7.46 -23.62
C HIS A 91 -3.91 -8.74 -23.54
#